data_e174b98df14887831a31c485bbe86750
#
_entry.id   e174b98df14887831a31c485bbe86750
#
_cell.length_a   1.000
_cell.length_b   1.000
_cell.length_c   1.000
_cell.angle_alpha   90.00
_cell.angle_beta   90.00
_cell.angle_gamma   90.00
#
_symmetry.space_group_name_H-M   'P 1'
#
loop_
_entity.id
_entity.type
_entity.pdbx_description
1 polymer ?
#
loop_
_entity_poly.entity_id
_entity_poly.type
_entity_poly.pdbx_seq_one_letter_code
_entity_poly.pdbx_strand_id
1 'polypeptide(L)'
;MIKKQAPGETILKVGGMLHLFLGVMLAFGSGNTLSLATRGSADSAVIEYLQQNNMTYTQLVASTVMVLAAGVIYLAAGVVGVKQAGNIKNAGMCIGMGIVLVAEVIAEVIVTMNFGEFDPASVIRMLMFPAIYMVGAILNWQAKNAEKQ
;
A
#
# COMPACT_ATOMS: atom_id res chain seq x y z
N MET A 1 -9.98 -33.17 15.05
CA MET A 1 -10.08 -32.74 13.64
C MET A 1 -8.90 -31.79 13.37
N ILE A 2 -7.96 -32.19 12.51
CA ILE A 2 -6.88 -31.31 12.07
C ILE A 2 -7.50 -30.30 11.11
N LYS A 3 -7.52 -29.03 11.50
CA LYS A 3 -8.04 -27.96 10.65
C LYS A 3 -7.10 -27.84 9.43
N LYS A 4 -7.60 -28.19 8.24
CA LYS A 4 -6.81 -28.09 7.01
C LYS A 4 -6.44 -26.62 6.80
N GLN A 5 -5.14 -26.33 6.81
CA GLN A 5 -4.64 -24.97 6.63
C GLN A 5 -4.95 -24.50 5.21
N ALA A 6 -5.40 -23.26 5.08
CA ALA A 6 -5.65 -22.65 3.77
C ALA A 6 -4.32 -22.54 2.97
N PRO A 7 -4.27 -22.93 1.69
CA PRO A 7 -3.00 -22.98 0.94
C PRO A 7 -2.22 -21.68 0.91
N GLY A 8 -2.91 -20.55 0.86
CA GLY A 8 -2.30 -19.21 0.86
C GLY A 8 -2.16 -18.57 2.24
N GLU A 9 -2.52 -19.27 3.34
CA GLU A 9 -2.62 -18.66 4.68
C GLU A 9 -1.33 -18.00 5.12
N THR A 10 -0.22 -18.70 5.06
CA THR A 10 1.08 -18.20 5.53
C THR A 10 1.54 -17.01 4.68
N ILE A 11 1.44 -17.12 3.35
CA ILE A 11 1.86 -16.06 2.42
C ILE A 11 1.01 -14.81 2.63
N LEU A 12 -0.31 -14.97 2.78
CA LEU A 12 -1.22 -13.86 2.99
C LEU A 12 -1.04 -13.20 4.36
N LYS A 13 -0.73 -13.97 5.41
CA LYS A 13 -0.35 -13.42 6.73
C LYS A 13 0.93 -12.61 6.64
N VAL A 14 1.97 -13.15 6.01
CA VAL A 14 3.25 -12.43 5.82
C VAL A 14 3.02 -11.16 5.01
N GLY A 15 2.34 -11.24 3.86
CA GLY A 15 1.99 -10.08 3.06
C GLY A 15 1.18 -9.05 3.84
N GLY A 16 0.19 -9.49 4.63
CA GLY A 16 -0.60 -8.62 5.48
C GLY A 16 0.23 -7.94 6.57
N MET A 17 1.13 -8.65 7.24
CA MET A 17 2.02 -8.06 8.25
C MET A 17 2.98 -7.03 7.65
N LEU A 18 3.52 -7.30 6.45
CA LEU A 18 4.36 -6.34 5.72
C LEU A 18 3.58 -5.06 5.41
N HIS A 19 2.33 -5.16 4.94
CA HIS A 19 1.50 -3.99 4.69
C HIS A 19 1.13 -3.24 5.97
N LEU A 20 0.85 -3.93 7.10
CA LEU A 20 0.66 -3.25 8.39
C LEU A 20 1.91 -2.45 8.77
N PHE A 21 3.08 -3.05 8.68
CA PHE A 21 4.33 -2.37 8.99
C PHE A 21 4.55 -1.15 8.10
N LEU A 22 4.40 -1.30 6.78
CA LEU A 22 4.54 -0.21 5.82
C LEU A 22 3.50 0.89 6.07
N GLY A 23 2.24 0.55 6.32
CA GLY A 23 1.19 1.52 6.61
C GLY A 23 1.49 2.36 7.86
N VAL A 24 2.01 1.73 8.91
CA VAL A 24 2.47 2.43 10.12
C VAL A 24 3.65 3.35 9.79
N MET A 25 4.66 2.86 9.06
CA MET A 25 5.82 3.66 8.67
C MET A 25 5.43 4.89 7.83
N LEU A 26 4.50 4.73 6.89
CA LEU A 26 4.00 5.84 6.07
C LEU A 26 3.22 6.85 6.92
N ALA A 27 2.37 6.39 7.85
CA ALA A 27 1.62 7.27 8.75
C ALA A 27 2.55 8.12 9.63
N PHE A 28 3.61 7.53 10.20
CA PHE A 28 4.59 8.28 10.98
C PHE A 28 5.50 9.15 10.12
N GLY A 29 5.97 8.64 8.97
CA GLY A 29 6.86 9.35 8.06
C GLY A 29 6.22 10.58 7.43
N SER A 30 4.90 10.55 7.19
CA SER A 30 4.17 11.68 6.61
C SER A 30 3.90 12.84 7.57
N GLY A 31 4.15 12.69 8.87
CA GLY A 31 3.85 13.71 9.88
C GLY A 31 4.49 15.08 9.59
N ASN A 32 5.76 15.11 9.19
CA ASN A 32 6.48 16.34 8.87
C ASN A 32 5.93 16.99 7.59
N THR A 33 5.74 16.23 6.52
CA THR A 33 5.21 16.74 5.23
C THR A 33 3.77 17.20 5.38
N LEU A 34 2.95 16.54 6.20
CA LEU A 34 1.60 16.97 6.53
C LEU A 34 1.61 18.29 7.28
N SER A 35 2.49 18.45 8.28
CA SER A 35 2.65 19.71 9.00
C SER A 35 3.03 20.85 8.06
N LEU A 36 3.97 20.63 7.13
CA LEU A 36 4.37 21.63 6.13
C LEU A 36 3.24 21.92 5.14
N ALA A 37 2.55 20.90 4.63
CA ALA A 37 1.45 21.06 3.69
C ALA A 37 0.27 21.87 4.26
N THR A 38 0.08 21.86 5.59
CA THR A 38 -0.99 22.61 6.27
C THR A 38 -0.63 24.05 6.59
N ARG A 39 0.66 24.45 6.56
CA ARG A 39 1.09 25.82 6.86
C ARG A 39 0.89 26.80 5.72
N GLY A 40 0.79 26.30 4.48
CA GLY A 40 0.61 27.13 3.29
C GLY A 40 1.92 27.55 2.63
N SER A 41 1.82 27.95 1.37
CA SER A 41 2.99 28.23 0.51
C SER A 41 3.82 29.45 0.88
N ALA A 42 3.30 30.34 1.73
CA ALA A 42 4.00 31.54 2.17
C ALA A 42 4.80 31.39 3.48
N ASP A 43 4.67 30.23 4.16
CA ASP A 43 5.42 29.94 5.38
C ASP A 43 6.91 29.75 5.07
N SER A 44 7.80 30.36 5.86
CA SER A 44 9.24 30.32 5.62
C SER A 44 9.83 28.91 5.67
N ALA A 45 9.34 28.05 6.59
CA ALA A 45 9.79 26.66 6.70
C ALA A 45 9.33 25.84 5.50
N VAL A 46 8.17 26.16 4.91
CA VAL A 46 7.69 25.54 3.68
C VAL A 46 8.57 25.96 2.51
N ILE A 47 8.87 27.25 2.38
CA ILE A 47 9.72 27.77 1.30
C ILE A 47 11.11 27.11 1.36
N GLU A 48 11.72 27.03 2.53
CA GLU A 48 13.00 26.38 2.72
C GLU A 48 12.95 24.89 2.31
N TYR A 49 11.94 24.16 2.78
CA TYR A 49 11.75 22.75 2.41
C TYR A 49 11.58 22.55 0.89
N LEU A 50 10.80 23.40 0.23
CA LEU A 50 10.57 23.34 -1.22
C LEU A 50 11.85 23.60 -2.00
N GLN A 51 12.67 24.57 -1.56
CA GLN A 51 13.96 24.86 -2.17
C GLN A 51 14.97 23.73 -2.01
N GLN A 52 15.07 23.15 -0.79
CA GLN A 52 15.97 22.03 -0.51
C GLN A 52 15.64 20.79 -1.34
N ASN A 53 14.35 20.53 -1.61
CA ASN A 53 13.89 19.36 -2.32
C ASN A 53 13.57 19.62 -3.80
N ASN A 54 13.85 20.84 -4.29
CA ASN A 54 13.58 21.27 -5.67
C ASN A 54 12.15 20.95 -6.14
N MET A 55 11.15 21.21 -5.28
CA MET A 55 9.76 20.90 -5.53
C MET A 55 8.86 22.12 -5.38
N THR A 56 7.68 22.06 -5.98
CA THR A 56 6.64 23.08 -5.82
C THR A 56 5.72 22.76 -4.63
N TYR A 57 5.00 23.77 -4.13
CA TYR A 57 4.00 23.55 -3.08
C TYR A 57 2.90 22.57 -3.50
N THR A 58 2.48 22.60 -4.77
CA THR A 58 1.50 21.64 -5.30
C THR A 58 2.03 20.20 -5.25
N GLN A 59 3.31 19.99 -5.56
CA GLN A 59 3.97 18.67 -5.44
C GLN A 59 4.04 18.21 -3.99
N LEU A 60 4.37 19.10 -3.05
CA LEU A 60 4.37 18.80 -1.61
C LEU A 60 2.98 18.34 -1.14
N VAL A 61 1.93 19.09 -1.50
CA VAL A 61 0.55 18.74 -1.11
C VAL A 61 0.13 17.40 -1.76
N ALA A 62 0.37 17.24 -3.06
CA ALA A 62 0.00 16.03 -3.79
C ALA A 62 0.71 14.79 -3.22
N SER A 63 2.03 14.85 -3.02
CA SER A 63 2.80 13.75 -2.44
C SER A 63 2.35 13.42 -1.02
N THR A 64 2.06 14.43 -0.19
CA THR A 64 1.55 14.21 1.17
C THR A 64 0.20 13.49 1.17
N VAL A 65 -0.74 13.90 0.31
CA VAL A 65 -2.05 13.24 0.18
C VAL A 65 -1.88 11.80 -0.28
N MET A 66 -1.00 11.55 -1.26
CA MET A 66 -0.72 10.20 -1.76
C MET A 66 -0.15 9.29 -0.67
N VAL A 67 0.85 9.75 0.07
CA VAL A 67 1.46 8.96 1.15
C VAL A 67 0.46 8.63 2.26
N LEU A 68 -0.42 9.58 2.62
CA LEU A 68 -1.48 9.34 3.59
C LEU A 68 -2.50 8.32 3.08
N ALA A 69 -2.93 8.45 1.82
CA ALA A 69 -3.85 7.51 1.20
C ALA A 69 -3.25 6.10 1.12
N ALA A 70 -2.00 5.98 0.68
CA ALA A 70 -1.23 4.73 0.68
C ALA A 70 -1.16 4.11 2.09
N GLY A 71 -0.84 4.91 3.10
CA GLY A 71 -0.79 4.47 4.50
C GLY A 71 -2.11 3.85 4.97
N VAL A 72 -3.24 4.48 4.68
CA VAL A 72 -4.58 3.96 5.02
C VAL A 72 -4.88 2.67 4.26
N ILE A 73 -4.59 2.61 2.95
CA ILE A 73 -4.79 1.43 2.12
C ILE A 73 -3.94 0.27 2.65
N TYR A 74 -2.68 0.50 2.98
CA TYR A 74 -1.77 -0.52 3.47
C TYR A 74 -2.20 -1.05 4.85
N LEU A 75 -2.64 -0.17 5.76
CA LEU A 75 -3.21 -0.61 7.04
C LEU A 75 -4.45 -1.47 6.86
N ALA A 76 -5.36 -1.06 5.99
CA ALA A 76 -6.58 -1.84 5.68
C ALA A 76 -6.24 -3.21 5.06
N ALA A 77 -5.33 -3.24 4.07
CA ALA A 77 -4.87 -4.47 3.44
C ALA A 77 -4.18 -5.39 4.44
N GLY A 78 -3.36 -4.83 5.31
CA GLY A 78 -2.69 -5.57 6.36
C GLY A 78 -3.66 -6.24 7.32
N VAL A 79 -4.65 -5.50 7.81
CA VAL A 79 -5.70 -6.05 8.70
C VAL A 79 -6.50 -7.15 8.00
N VAL A 80 -6.93 -6.92 6.76
CA VAL A 80 -7.67 -7.91 5.98
C VAL A 80 -6.81 -9.15 5.74
N GLY A 81 -5.56 -8.98 5.29
CA GLY A 81 -4.63 -10.07 5.03
C GLY A 81 -4.42 -10.97 6.25
N VAL A 82 -4.10 -10.37 7.41
CA VAL A 82 -3.86 -11.14 8.63
C VAL A 82 -5.13 -11.82 9.15
N LYS A 83 -6.26 -11.09 9.22
CA LYS A 83 -7.51 -11.63 9.76
C LYS A 83 -8.16 -12.70 8.87
N GLN A 84 -8.07 -12.54 7.55
CA GLN A 84 -8.76 -13.41 6.60
C GLN A 84 -7.87 -14.51 6.01
N ALA A 85 -6.58 -14.53 6.33
CA ALA A 85 -5.61 -15.48 5.75
C ALA A 85 -6.03 -16.95 5.85
N GLY A 86 -6.55 -17.35 7.01
CA GLY A 86 -7.04 -18.72 7.24
C GLY A 86 -8.51 -18.98 6.84
N ASN A 87 -9.19 -17.98 6.26
CA ASN A 87 -10.60 -18.05 5.91
C ASN A 87 -10.82 -18.10 4.40
N ILE A 88 -10.81 -19.29 3.83
CA ILE A 88 -11.00 -19.51 2.40
C ILE A 88 -12.30 -18.88 1.88
N LYS A 89 -13.38 -18.88 2.69
CA LYS A 89 -14.68 -18.30 2.28
C LYS A 89 -14.56 -16.82 1.91
N ASN A 90 -13.67 -16.09 2.59
CA ASN A 90 -13.44 -14.66 2.39
C ASN A 90 -12.28 -14.35 1.41
N ALA A 91 -11.78 -15.34 0.67
CA ALA A 91 -10.72 -15.15 -0.30
C ALA A 91 -11.01 -14.05 -1.34
N GLY A 92 -12.28 -13.85 -1.72
CA GLY A 92 -12.70 -12.77 -2.62
C GLY A 92 -12.41 -11.37 -2.06
N MET A 93 -12.57 -11.17 -0.74
CA MET A 93 -12.21 -9.91 -0.07
C MET A 93 -10.70 -9.65 -0.15
N CYS A 94 -9.88 -10.70 0.05
CA CYS A 94 -8.43 -10.58 -0.06
C CYS A 94 -8.00 -10.26 -1.50
N ILE A 95 -8.62 -10.87 -2.51
CA ILE A 95 -8.39 -10.53 -3.93
C ILE A 95 -8.75 -9.06 -4.19
N GLY A 96 -9.94 -8.62 -3.76
CA GLY A 96 -10.37 -7.23 -3.91
C GLY A 96 -9.37 -6.24 -3.30
N MET A 97 -8.89 -6.53 -2.08
CA MET A 97 -7.87 -5.70 -1.43
C MET A 97 -6.53 -5.72 -2.18
N GLY A 98 -6.13 -6.87 -2.71
CA GLY A 98 -4.92 -6.96 -3.54
C GLY A 98 -5.02 -6.13 -4.83
N ILE A 99 -6.20 -6.07 -5.45
CA ILE A 99 -6.44 -5.19 -6.61
C ILE A 99 -6.31 -3.72 -6.21
N VAL A 100 -6.83 -3.33 -5.04
CA VAL A 100 -6.69 -1.95 -4.52
C VAL A 100 -5.22 -1.60 -4.29
N LEU A 101 -4.41 -2.52 -3.75
CA LEU A 101 -2.97 -2.33 -3.57
C LEU A 101 -2.24 -2.11 -4.90
N VAL A 102 -2.57 -2.88 -5.94
CA VAL A 102 -1.98 -2.70 -7.27
C VAL A 102 -2.42 -1.39 -7.90
N ALA A 103 -3.69 -1.02 -7.76
CA ALA A 103 -4.22 0.25 -8.26
C ALA A 103 -3.53 1.46 -7.59
N GLU A 104 -3.23 1.36 -6.30
CA GLU A 104 -2.51 2.39 -5.55
C GLU A 104 -1.09 2.57 -6.11
N VAL A 105 -0.33 1.49 -6.33
CA VAL A 105 1.00 1.57 -6.96
C VAL A 105 0.93 2.19 -8.36
N ILE A 106 -0.08 1.85 -9.16
CA ILE A 106 -0.27 2.46 -10.48
C ILE A 106 -0.51 3.97 -10.35
N ALA A 107 -1.34 4.40 -9.39
CA ALA A 107 -1.59 5.81 -9.14
C ALA A 107 -0.32 6.56 -8.72
N GLU A 108 0.49 5.96 -7.85
CA GLU A 108 1.78 6.53 -7.43
C GLU A 108 2.75 6.67 -8.61
N VAL A 109 2.84 5.65 -9.48
CA VAL A 109 3.65 5.70 -10.70
C VAL A 109 3.20 6.84 -11.62
N ILE A 110 1.90 7.01 -11.83
CA ILE A 110 1.37 8.10 -12.67
C ILE A 110 1.75 9.46 -12.09
N VAL A 111 1.64 9.63 -10.78
CA VAL A 111 1.99 10.89 -10.10
C VAL A 111 3.49 11.17 -10.22
N THR A 112 4.35 10.20 -9.93
CA THR A 112 5.82 10.37 -10.03
C THR A 112 6.28 10.65 -11.45
N MET A 113 5.67 10.00 -12.46
CA MET A 113 5.94 10.31 -13.87
C MET A 113 5.58 11.77 -14.23
N ASN A 114 4.46 12.29 -13.73
CA ASN A 114 4.06 13.68 -13.97
C ASN A 114 5.00 14.70 -13.28
N PHE A 115 5.68 14.30 -12.21
CA PHE A 115 6.65 15.15 -11.53
C PHE A 115 8.09 15.00 -12.05
N GLY A 116 8.32 14.12 -13.03
CA GLY A 116 9.63 13.89 -13.62
C GLY A 116 10.58 13.05 -12.78
N GLU A 117 10.07 12.36 -11.75
CA GLU A 117 10.84 11.56 -10.79
C GLU A 117 10.72 10.04 -11.03
N PHE A 118 10.43 9.64 -12.26
CA PHE A 118 10.20 8.23 -12.57
C PHE A 118 11.50 7.41 -12.51
N ASP A 119 11.54 6.44 -11.58
CA ASP A 119 12.58 5.42 -11.47
C ASP A 119 11.97 4.01 -11.63
N PRO A 120 12.28 3.29 -12.73
CA PRO A 120 11.76 1.93 -12.94
C PRO A 120 12.11 0.94 -11.80
N ALA A 121 13.26 1.11 -11.15
CA ALA A 121 13.66 0.24 -10.06
C ALA A 121 12.78 0.44 -8.82
N SER A 122 12.29 1.65 -8.57
CA SER A 122 11.35 1.93 -7.49
C SER A 122 10.00 1.26 -7.74
N VAL A 123 9.50 1.26 -8.98
CA VAL A 123 8.25 0.59 -9.36
C VAL A 123 8.29 -0.91 -9.05
N ILE A 124 9.40 -1.58 -9.38
CA ILE A 124 9.57 -3.01 -9.08
C ILE A 124 9.53 -3.25 -7.56
N ARG A 125 10.18 -2.39 -6.78
CA ARG A 125 10.17 -2.47 -5.32
C ARG A 125 8.77 -2.27 -4.74
N MET A 126 8.02 -1.30 -5.26
CA MET A 126 6.63 -1.02 -4.85
C MET A 126 5.70 -2.19 -5.14
N LEU A 127 5.84 -2.84 -6.30
CA LEU A 127 5.01 -3.99 -6.69
C LEU A 127 5.32 -5.27 -5.92
N MET A 128 6.49 -5.40 -5.32
CA MET A 128 6.90 -6.63 -4.64
C MET A 128 5.96 -7.02 -3.49
N PHE A 129 5.56 -6.07 -2.64
CA PHE A 129 4.69 -6.35 -1.50
C PHE A 129 3.25 -6.67 -1.91
N PRO A 130 2.59 -5.88 -2.79
CA PRO A 130 1.31 -6.26 -3.38
C PRO A 130 1.34 -7.63 -4.06
N ALA A 131 2.43 -7.99 -4.76
CA ALA A 131 2.58 -9.29 -5.40
C ALA A 131 2.56 -10.44 -4.38
N ILE A 132 3.30 -10.33 -3.27
CA ILE A 132 3.29 -11.33 -2.19
C ILE A 132 1.86 -11.49 -1.65
N TYR A 133 1.18 -10.39 -1.37
CA TYR A 133 -0.20 -10.39 -0.89
C TYR A 133 -1.14 -11.08 -1.87
N MET A 134 -1.06 -10.73 -3.17
CA MET A 134 -1.89 -11.30 -4.23
C MET A 134 -1.67 -12.80 -4.41
N VAL A 135 -0.43 -13.28 -4.36
CA VAL A 135 -0.14 -14.72 -4.44
C VAL A 135 -0.89 -15.48 -3.35
N GLY A 136 -0.82 -15.02 -2.09
CA GLY A 136 -1.55 -15.65 -0.99
C GLY A 136 -3.07 -15.61 -1.17
N ALA A 137 -3.60 -14.48 -1.65
CA ALA A 137 -5.02 -14.31 -1.91
C ALA A 137 -5.52 -15.22 -3.05
N ILE A 138 -4.75 -15.35 -4.14
CA ILE A 138 -5.06 -16.21 -5.29
C ILE A 138 -5.09 -17.69 -4.88
N LEU A 139 -4.10 -18.15 -4.10
CA LEU A 139 -4.06 -19.54 -3.63
C LEU A 139 -5.29 -19.89 -2.79
N ASN A 140 -5.70 -18.99 -1.89
CA ASN A 140 -6.92 -19.18 -1.11
C ASN A 140 -8.18 -19.15 -1.98
N TRP A 141 -8.22 -18.32 -3.00
CA TRP A 141 -9.36 -18.23 -3.92
C TRP A 141 -9.49 -19.47 -4.79
N GLN A 142 -8.37 -20.03 -5.28
CA GLN A 142 -8.35 -21.30 -6.01
C GLN A 142 -8.87 -22.44 -5.14
N ALA A 143 -8.43 -22.53 -3.87
CA ALA A 143 -8.92 -23.53 -2.94
C ALA A 143 -10.43 -23.40 -2.69
N LYS A 144 -10.96 -22.18 -2.56
CA LYS A 144 -12.40 -21.92 -2.43
C LYS A 144 -13.19 -22.45 -3.64
N ASN A 145 -12.66 -22.29 -4.84
CA ASN A 145 -13.34 -22.73 -6.05
C ASN A 145 -13.28 -24.25 -6.21
N ALA A 146 -12.19 -24.89 -5.78
CA ALA A 146 -12.07 -26.35 -5.78
C ALA A 146 -13.03 -27.03 -4.77
N GLU A 147 -13.41 -26.37 -3.69
CA GLU A 147 -14.41 -26.91 -2.73
C GLU A 147 -15.85 -26.86 -3.26
N LYS A 148 -16.10 -26.16 -4.37
CA LYS A 148 -17.44 -26.04 -4.97
C LYS A 148 -17.72 -27.05 -6.09
N GLN A 149 -16.69 -27.77 -6.53
CA GLN A 149 -16.77 -28.85 -7.54
C GLN A 149 -16.91 -30.21 -6.87
#